data_84e4f4f75d65d2aec500a7175adf4bdf
#
_entry.id   84e4f4f75d65d2aec500a7175adf4bdf
#
_cell.length_a   1.000
_cell.length_b   1.000
_cell.length_c   1.000
_cell.angle_alpha   90.00
_cell.angle_beta   90.00
_cell.angle_gamma   90.00
#
_symmetry.space_group_name_H-M   'P 1'
#
loop_
_entity.id
_entity.type
_entity.pdbx_description
1 polymer ?
#
loop_
_entity_poly.entity_id
_entity_poly.type
_entity_poly.pdbx_seq_one_letter_code
_entity_poly.pdbx_strand_id
1 'polypeptide(L)'
;KTLIKDGNLVRRDNNLFIPVTWIKDHKQIIAFSEKGYSSMKWTLPSSWNGIKQVTIYPVTENGLGEAQVLAVSNGQITLALNANEMYSIQPVE
;
A
#
# COMPACT_ATOMS: atom_id res chain seq x y z
N LYS A 1 13.93 -2.15 13.06
CA LYS A 1 13.77 -1.36 11.87
C LYS A 1 12.43 -1.55 11.21
N THR A 2 11.82 -2.68 11.41
CA THR A 2 10.52 -2.99 10.83
C THR A 2 9.52 -3.16 11.95
N LEU A 3 8.43 -2.39 11.89
CA LEU A 3 7.33 -2.50 12.81
C LEU A 3 6.13 -2.99 12.03
N ILE A 4 5.84 -4.28 12.15
CA ILE A 4 4.74 -4.89 11.43
C ILE A 4 3.73 -5.38 12.44
N LYS A 5 2.54 -4.79 12.38
CA LYS A 5 1.40 -5.23 13.16
C LYS A 5 0.25 -5.39 12.20
N ASP A 6 -0.34 -6.55 12.17
CA ASP A 6 -1.43 -6.81 11.26
C ASP A 6 -2.51 -5.74 11.42
N GLY A 7 -2.84 -5.09 10.31
CA GLY A 7 -3.84 -4.03 10.30
C GLY A 7 -3.36 -2.69 10.84
N ASN A 8 -2.10 -2.56 11.20
CA ASN A 8 -1.56 -1.34 11.77
C ASN A 8 -0.44 -0.79 10.91
N LEU A 9 0.17 0.29 11.42
CA LEU A 9 1.28 0.92 10.74
C LEU A 9 2.41 -0.06 10.50
N VAL A 10 2.89 -0.10 9.28
CA VAL A 10 4.09 -0.84 8.92
C VAL A 10 5.13 0.17 8.47
N ARG A 11 6.28 0.11 9.10
CA ARG A 11 7.38 1.01 8.80
C ARG A 11 8.66 0.21 8.58
N ARG A 12 9.37 0.54 7.52
CA ARG A 12 10.64 -0.11 7.19
C ARG A 12 11.59 0.97 6.72
N ASP A 13 12.53 1.34 7.59
CA ASP A 13 13.47 2.43 7.36
C ASP A 13 12.70 3.72 7.05
N ASN A 14 12.82 4.27 5.86
CA ASN A 14 12.15 5.50 5.46
C ASN A 14 10.90 5.23 4.63
N ASN A 15 10.37 4.02 4.73
CA ASN A 15 9.23 3.60 3.94
C ASN A 15 8.04 3.34 4.85
N LEU A 16 6.87 3.81 4.44
CA LEU A 16 5.64 3.63 5.21
C LEU A 16 4.62 2.86 4.38
N PHE A 17 3.86 2.04 5.07
CA PHE A 17 2.80 1.23 4.48
C PHE A 17 1.70 1.17 5.53
N ILE A 18 0.72 2.06 5.41
CA ILE A 18 -0.22 2.34 6.50
C ILE A 18 -1.62 1.86 6.12
N PRO A 19 -2.05 0.72 6.67
CA PRO A 19 -3.45 0.31 6.49
C PRO A 19 -4.37 1.30 7.22
N VAL A 20 -5.41 1.73 6.52
CA VAL A 20 -6.42 2.62 7.11
C VAL A 20 -7.40 1.73 7.85
N THR A 21 -7.33 1.74 9.18
CA THR A 21 -8.13 0.85 10.00
C THR A 21 -9.20 1.58 10.81
N TRP A 22 -9.19 2.90 10.77
CA TRP A 22 -10.07 3.72 11.61
C TRP A 22 -11.38 4.09 10.91
N ILE A 23 -11.55 3.70 9.66
CA ILE A 23 -12.79 3.91 8.93
C ILE A 23 -13.46 2.56 8.72
N LYS A 24 -14.69 2.43 9.24
CA LYS A 24 -15.40 1.16 9.18
C LYS A 24 -15.72 0.78 7.73
N ASP A 25 -15.54 -0.49 7.41
CA ASP A 25 -15.86 -1.06 6.10
C ASP A 25 -15.10 -0.42 4.96
N HIS A 26 -13.94 0.15 5.28
CA HIS A 26 -13.10 0.81 4.29
C HIS A 26 -11.76 0.10 4.21
N LYS A 27 -11.38 -0.33 3.02
CA LYS A 27 -10.08 -0.95 2.81
C LYS A 27 -9.22 -0.06 1.95
N GLN A 28 -8.15 0.43 2.55
CA GLN A 28 -7.22 1.32 1.88
C GLN A 28 -5.88 1.24 2.59
N ILE A 29 -4.81 1.34 1.83
CA ILE A 29 -3.47 1.41 2.37
C ILE A 29 -2.81 2.65 1.76
N ILE A 30 -2.14 3.42 2.60
CA ILE A 30 -1.35 4.56 2.15
C ILE A 30 0.11 4.16 2.18
N ALA A 31 0.79 4.33 1.06
CA ALA A 31 2.20 3.97 0.94
C ALA A 31 3.01 5.21 0.59
N PHE A 32 4.19 5.31 1.17
CA PHE A 32 5.07 6.46 0.97
C PHE A 32 6.51 6.02 1.14
N SER A 33 7.40 6.58 0.36
CA SER A 33 8.83 6.35 0.51
C SER A 33 9.58 7.66 0.32
N GLU A 34 10.43 7.97 1.27
CA GLU A 34 11.24 9.19 1.21
C GLU A 34 12.23 9.13 0.05
N LYS A 35 12.79 7.96 -0.20
CA LYS A 35 13.82 7.79 -1.23
C LYS A 35 13.35 7.06 -2.46
N GLY A 36 12.16 6.47 -2.39
CA GLY A 36 11.66 5.63 -3.46
C GLY A 36 12.32 4.26 -3.47
N TYR A 37 11.76 3.36 -4.25
CA TYR A 37 12.37 2.04 -4.48
C TYR A 37 11.81 1.45 -5.77
N SER A 38 12.60 0.57 -6.38
CA SER A 38 12.18 -0.06 -7.62
C SER A 38 11.40 -1.34 -7.39
N SER A 39 11.57 -1.97 -6.24
CA SER A 39 10.87 -3.23 -5.94
C SER A 39 10.97 -3.51 -4.45
N MET A 40 9.83 -3.65 -3.80
CA MET A 40 9.76 -4.03 -2.40
C MET A 40 8.47 -4.76 -2.16
N LYS A 41 8.55 -5.90 -1.46
CA LYS A 41 7.37 -6.69 -1.15
C LYS A 41 6.78 -6.26 0.18
N TRP A 42 5.47 -6.15 0.20
CA TRP A 42 4.73 -5.82 1.41
C TRP A 42 3.64 -6.86 1.65
N THR A 43 3.47 -7.24 2.90
CA THR A 43 2.42 -8.16 3.30
C THR A 43 1.14 -7.38 3.56
N LEU A 44 0.06 -7.83 2.95
CA LEU A 44 -1.24 -7.20 3.15
C LEU A 44 -1.82 -7.60 4.52
N PRO A 45 -2.66 -6.74 5.10
CA PRO A 45 -3.34 -7.09 6.36
C PRO A 45 -4.19 -8.35 6.20
N SER A 46 -4.40 -9.07 7.29
CA SER A 46 -5.22 -10.28 7.24
C SER A 46 -6.66 -10.00 6.83
N SER A 47 -7.15 -8.79 7.08
CA SER A 47 -8.49 -8.40 6.65
C SER A 47 -8.63 -8.35 5.13
N TRP A 48 -7.53 -8.40 4.41
CA TRP A 48 -7.51 -8.41 2.94
C TRP A 48 -7.35 -9.82 2.39
N ASN A 49 -7.53 -10.84 3.21
CA ASN A 49 -7.50 -12.23 2.74
C ASN A 49 -8.50 -12.43 1.62
N GLY A 50 -8.09 -13.15 0.58
CA GLY A 50 -8.95 -13.41 -0.55
C GLY A 50 -8.91 -12.36 -1.65
N ILE A 51 -8.32 -11.21 -1.37
CA ILE A 51 -8.12 -10.18 -2.40
C ILE A 51 -7.01 -10.65 -3.34
N LYS A 52 -7.29 -10.65 -4.63
CA LYS A 52 -6.34 -11.16 -5.62
C LYS A 52 -5.64 -10.09 -6.41
N GLN A 53 -6.18 -8.88 -6.39
CA GLN A 53 -5.61 -7.74 -7.09
C GLN A 53 -5.86 -6.50 -6.28
N VAL A 54 -4.95 -5.54 -6.41
CA VAL A 54 -5.13 -4.21 -5.82
C VAL A 54 -4.91 -3.16 -6.89
N THR A 55 -5.49 -2.00 -6.69
CA THR A 55 -5.27 -0.85 -7.54
C THR A 55 -4.45 0.16 -6.77
N ILE A 56 -3.40 0.69 -7.38
CA ILE A 56 -2.54 1.70 -6.76
C ILE A 56 -2.64 3.00 -7.57
N TYR A 57 -2.77 4.11 -6.85
CA TYR A 57 -2.90 5.43 -7.44
C TYR A 57 -1.88 6.37 -6.80
N PRO A 58 -1.15 7.16 -7.59
CA PRO A 58 -0.42 8.28 -6.98
C PRO A 58 -1.42 9.33 -6.49
N VAL A 59 -1.15 9.89 -5.31
CA VAL A 59 -1.97 10.96 -4.76
C VAL A 59 -1.28 12.28 -5.10
N THR A 60 -1.95 13.11 -5.88
CA THR A 60 -1.37 14.38 -6.35
C THR A 60 -2.22 15.53 -5.86
N GLU A 61 -1.74 16.75 -6.09
CA GLU A 61 -2.49 17.96 -5.75
C GLU A 61 -3.83 18.02 -6.45
N ASN A 62 -3.92 17.39 -7.61
CA ASN A 62 -5.15 17.41 -8.41
C ASN A 62 -6.02 16.18 -8.17
N GLY A 63 -5.70 15.39 -7.14
CA GLY A 63 -6.44 14.19 -6.81
C GLY A 63 -5.63 12.95 -7.12
N LEU A 64 -6.31 11.85 -7.43
CA LEU A 64 -5.64 10.60 -7.72
C LEU A 64 -5.10 10.60 -9.15
N GLY A 65 -3.87 10.13 -9.31
CA GLY A 65 -3.28 9.98 -10.63
C GLY A 65 -3.73 8.70 -11.31
N GLU A 66 -2.96 8.28 -12.29
CA GLU A 66 -3.30 7.13 -13.12
C GLU A 66 -3.23 5.84 -12.31
N ALA A 67 -4.28 5.05 -12.41
CA ALA A 67 -4.39 3.79 -11.67
C ALA A 67 -3.54 2.71 -12.33
N GLN A 68 -2.98 1.84 -11.48
CA GLN A 68 -2.25 0.67 -11.93
C GLN A 68 -2.72 -0.52 -11.11
N VAL A 69 -2.97 -1.65 -11.76
CA VAL A 69 -3.44 -2.86 -11.09
C VAL A 69 -2.25 -3.78 -10.84
N LEU A 70 -2.18 -4.28 -9.61
CA LEU A 70 -1.12 -5.20 -9.19
C LEU A 70 -1.74 -6.49 -8.71
N ALA A 71 -1.08 -7.61 -9.03
CA ALA A 71 -1.52 -8.92 -8.55
C ALA A 71 -1.04 -9.14 -7.12
N VAL A 72 -1.86 -9.83 -6.35
CA VAL A 72 -1.51 -10.27 -5.00
C VAL A 72 -1.03 -11.71 -5.10
N SER A 73 0.13 -11.99 -4.52
CA SER A 73 0.69 -13.34 -4.50
C SER A 73 1.06 -13.70 -3.08
N ASN A 74 0.48 -14.78 -2.56
CA ASN A 74 0.73 -15.26 -1.20
C ASN A 74 0.49 -14.17 -0.15
N GLY A 75 -0.54 -13.35 -0.36
CA GLY A 75 -0.87 -12.27 0.57
C GLY A 75 0.08 -11.09 0.51
N GLN A 76 0.91 -11.00 -0.52
CA GLN A 76 1.90 -9.93 -0.67
C GLN A 76 1.74 -9.24 -2.01
N ILE A 77 2.16 -7.99 -2.03
CA ILE A 77 2.27 -7.22 -3.27
C ILE A 77 3.69 -6.69 -3.40
N THR A 78 4.10 -6.45 -4.62
CA THR A 78 5.41 -5.87 -4.91
C THR A 78 5.19 -4.47 -5.44
N LEU A 79 5.74 -3.49 -4.75
CA LEU A 79 5.57 -2.08 -5.10
C LEU A 79 6.85 -1.50 -5.68
N ALA A 80 6.68 -0.49 -6.52
CA ALA A 80 7.73 0.41 -6.95
C ALA A 80 7.19 1.82 -6.72
N LEU A 81 7.89 2.62 -5.94
CA LEU A 81 7.43 3.97 -5.60
C LEU A 81 8.48 4.99 -5.97
N ASN A 82 8.02 6.13 -6.45
CA ASN A 82 8.89 7.28 -6.63
C ASN A 82 9.13 7.97 -5.29
N ALA A 83 10.27 8.63 -5.19
CA ALA A 83 10.64 9.32 -3.95
C ALA A 83 9.65 10.45 -3.66
N ASN A 84 9.27 10.56 -2.40
CA ASN A 84 8.43 11.65 -1.88
C ASN A 84 7.06 11.73 -2.51
N GLU A 85 6.56 10.61 -3.04
CA GLU A 85 5.19 10.54 -3.56
C GLU A 85 4.36 9.63 -2.67
N MET A 86 3.13 10.03 -2.43
CA MET A 86 2.18 9.24 -1.66
C MET A 86 1.32 8.44 -2.63
N TYR A 87 0.98 7.22 -2.24
CA TYR A 87 0.15 6.34 -3.07
C TYR A 87 -0.99 5.80 -2.24
N SER A 88 -2.14 5.64 -2.87
CA SER A 88 -3.30 5.00 -2.29
C SER A 88 -3.48 3.63 -2.91
N ILE A 89 -3.67 2.61 -2.10
CA ILE A 89 -3.83 1.23 -2.54
C ILE A 89 -5.19 0.74 -2.08
N GLN A 90 -5.97 0.22 -3.01
CA GLN A 90 -7.32 -0.25 -2.72
C GLN A 90 -7.51 -1.64 -3.32
N PRO A 91 -8.31 -2.51 -2.68
CA PRO A 91 -8.55 -3.84 -3.23
C PRO A 91 -9.46 -3.77 -4.44
N VAL A 92 -9.24 -4.68 -5.37
CA VAL A 92 -10.17 -4.94 -6.46
C VAL A 92 -11.08 -6.06 -5.99
N GLU A 93 -12.35 -5.76 -5.81
CA GLU A 93 -13.32 -6.73 -5.31
C GLU A 93 -14.29 -7.21 -6.35
#